data_b9b2838f488712f9c40ae2d510c66c98
#
_entry.id   b9b2838f488712f9c40ae2d510c66c98
#
_cell.length_a   1.000
_cell.length_b   1.000
_cell.length_c   1.000
_cell.angle_alpha   90.00
_cell.angle_beta   90.00
_cell.angle_gamma   90.00
#
_symmetry.space_group_name_H-M   'P 1'
#
loop_
_entity.id
_entity.type
_entity.pdbx_description
1 polymer ?
#
loop_
_entity_poly.entity_id
_entity_poly.type
_entity_poly.pdbx_seq_one_letter_code
_entity_poly.pdbx_strand_id
1 'polypeptide(L)'
;MTATEENPMLEEQIRSGKLSPAMSFNQKVWAITARIPKGKVVRYGDIARALNCTAYRAVGNALNKNPSAPGVPCHRVVGSDGSLTGFAGGLDKKRALLTREGLALRNNGKLDLTDALHAF
;
A
#
# COMPACT_ATOMS: atom_id res chain seq x y z
N MET A 1 -4.72 9.81 21.81
CA MET A 1 -5.67 9.00 21.08
C MET A 1 -5.84 9.49 19.67
N THR A 2 -5.78 8.64 18.69
CA THR A 2 -5.92 9.05 17.31
C THR A 2 -7.38 9.08 16.90
N ALA A 3 -7.74 10.00 16.00
CA ALA A 3 -9.09 10.09 15.48
C ALA A 3 -9.55 8.80 14.79
N THR A 4 -8.60 8.06 14.18
CA THR A 4 -8.89 6.81 13.47
C THR A 4 -9.44 5.74 14.42
N GLU A 5 -8.84 5.61 15.59
CA GLU A 5 -9.24 4.58 16.57
C GLU A 5 -10.64 4.83 17.12
N GLU A 6 -11.04 6.11 17.19
CA GLU A 6 -12.31 6.52 17.77
C GLU A 6 -13.38 6.81 16.73
N ASN A 7 -13.03 6.77 15.44
CA ASN A 7 -13.97 7.14 14.38
C ASN A 7 -14.20 5.96 13.45
N PRO A 8 -15.20 5.11 13.76
CA PRO A 8 -15.49 3.94 12.91
C PRO A 8 -15.82 4.30 11.48
N MET A 9 -16.38 5.48 11.24
CA MET A 9 -16.71 5.92 9.89
C MET A 9 -15.46 6.16 9.07
N LEU A 10 -14.44 6.81 9.64
CA LEU A 10 -13.16 6.99 8.93
C LEU A 10 -12.47 5.66 8.66
N GLU A 11 -12.50 4.75 9.64
CA GLU A 11 -11.92 3.43 9.48
C GLU A 11 -12.58 2.66 8.34
N GLU A 12 -13.89 2.69 8.27
CA GLU A 12 -14.65 2.05 7.19
C GLU A 12 -14.33 2.70 5.84
N GLN A 13 -14.24 4.02 5.78
CA GLN A 13 -13.86 4.72 4.56
C GLN A 13 -12.46 4.33 4.08
N ILE A 14 -11.51 4.21 5.00
CA ILE A 14 -10.15 3.75 4.69
C ILE A 14 -10.19 2.37 4.05
N ARG A 15 -10.88 1.43 4.67
CA ARG A 15 -10.96 0.06 4.17
C ARG A 15 -11.65 -0.04 2.81
N SER A 16 -12.61 0.82 2.55
CA SER A 16 -13.33 0.85 1.28
C SER A 16 -12.63 1.70 0.20
N GLY A 17 -11.52 2.34 0.55
CA GLY A 17 -10.75 3.16 -0.39
C GLY A 17 -11.34 4.54 -0.65
N LYS A 18 -12.22 5.04 0.20
CA LYS A 18 -12.79 6.38 0.05
C LYS A 18 -11.94 7.42 0.74
N LEU A 19 -11.65 8.51 0.03
CA LEU A 19 -10.97 9.66 0.61
C LEU A 19 -11.98 10.58 1.30
N SER A 20 -11.53 11.19 2.40
CA SER A 20 -12.33 12.16 3.15
C SER A 20 -11.45 13.35 3.51
N PRO A 21 -11.97 14.60 3.46
CA PRO A 21 -11.22 15.78 3.90
C PRO A 21 -10.79 15.71 5.38
N ALA A 22 -11.48 14.91 6.18
CA ALA A 22 -11.15 14.74 7.60
C ALA A 22 -9.94 13.83 7.82
N MET A 23 -9.45 13.15 6.79
CA MET A 23 -8.33 12.22 6.91
C MET A 23 -6.99 12.94 7.00
N SER A 24 -6.09 12.40 7.85
CA SER A 24 -4.68 12.77 7.85
C SER A 24 -4.01 12.26 6.56
N PHE A 25 -2.77 12.70 6.33
CA PHE A 25 -1.99 12.19 5.20
C PHE A 25 -1.86 10.65 5.27
N ASN A 26 -1.52 10.11 6.44
CA ASN A 26 -1.38 8.66 6.60
C ASN A 26 -2.68 7.92 6.30
N GLN A 27 -3.81 8.44 6.78
CA GLN A 27 -5.11 7.86 6.52
C GLN A 27 -5.45 7.87 5.02
N LYS A 28 -5.11 8.94 4.32
CA LYS A 28 -5.30 9.03 2.87
C LYS A 28 -4.43 8.00 2.14
N VAL A 29 -3.18 7.81 2.56
CA VAL A 29 -2.31 6.77 1.99
C VAL A 29 -2.95 5.40 2.17
N TRP A 30 -3.45 5.08 3.37
CA TRP A 30 -4.11 3.80 3.62
C TRP A 30 -5.36 3.61 2.76
N ALA A 31 -6.16 4.65 2.59
CA ALA A 31 -7.38 4.58 1.76
C ALA A 31 -7.03 4.32 0.28
N ILE A 32 -6.03 5.00 -0.25
CA ILE A 32 -5.57 4.75 -1.63
C ILE A 32 -5.03 3.33 -1.76
N THR A 33 -4.24 2.88 -0.78
CA THR A 33 -3.68 1.53 -0.77
C THR A 33 -4.78 0.47 -0.76
N ALA A 34 -5.88 0.72 -0.07
CA ALA A 34 -7.01 -0.21 -0.02
C ALA A 34 -7.65 -0.46 -1.38
N ARG A 35 -7.42 0.41 -2.35
CA ARG A 35 -7.95 0.26 -3.71
C ARG A 35 -7.19 -0.75 -4.56
N ILE A 36 -6.01 -1.18 -4.15
CA ILE A 36 -5.16 -2.08 -4.95
C ILE A 36 -5.78 -3.47 -4.94
N PRO A 37 -6.18 -4.01 -6.10
CA PRO A 37 -6.79 -5.34 -6.13
C PRO A 37 -5.76 -6.44 -5.91
N LYS A 38 -6.25 -7.60 -5.48
CA LYS A 38 -5.44 -8.80 -5.35
C LYS A 38 -4.82 -9.15 -6.72
N GLY A 39 -3.54 -9.50 -6.70
CA GLY A 39 -2.81 -9.84 -7.92
C GLY A 39 -2.23 -8.64 -8.65
N LYS A 40 -2.38 -7.44 -8.07
CA LYS A 40 -1.80 -6.22 -8.62
C LYS A 40 -0.98 -5.50 -7.57
N VAL A 41 -0.07 -4.65 -8.02
CA VAL A 41 0.77 -3.83 -7.14
C VAL A 41 0.84 -2.42 -7.69
N VAL A 42 1.26 -1.50 -6.83
CA VAL A 42 1.61 -0.13 -7.21
C VAL A 42 2.98 0.20 -6.65
N ARG A 43 3.58 1.26 -7.17
CA ARG A 43 4.83 1.80 -6.64
C ARG A 43 4.52 2.92 -5.66
N TYR A 44 5.47 3.23 -4.78
CA TYR A 44 5.30 4.35 -3.82
C TYR A 44 4.95 5.65 -4.55
N GLY A 45 5.60 5.92 -5.68
CA GLY A 45 5.32 7.11 -6.48
C GLY A 45 3.91 7.15 -7.05
N ASP A 46 3.31 6.00 -7.31
CA ASP A 46 1.93 5.94 -7.82
C ASP A 46 0.94 6.42 -6.76
N ILE A 47 1.16 6.04 -5.49
CA ILE A 47 0.34 6.52 -4.37
C ILE A 47 0.52 8.03 -4.19
N ALA A 48 1.78 8.50 -4.22
CA ALA A 48 2.06 9.92 -4.08
C ALA A 48 1.35 10.73 -5.18
N ARG A 49 1.42 10.26 -6.43
CA ARG A 49 0.73 10.93 -7.54
C ARG A 49 -0.78 10.93 -7.35
N ALA A 50 -1.35 9.84 -6.85
CA ALA A 50 -2.79 9.77 -6.58
C ALA A 50 -3.22 10.80 -5.53
N LEU A 51 -2.29 11.22 -4.67
CA LEU A 51 -2.52 12.25 -3.65
C LEU A 51 -1.98 13.62 -4.06
N ASN A 52 -1.61 13.79 -5.33
CA ASN A 52 -1.09 15.04 -5.90
C ASN A 52 0.17 15.55 -5.19
N CYS A 53 1.10 14.65 -4.86
CA CYS A 53 2.34 15.03 -4.19
C CYS A 53 3.51 14.17 -4.67
N THR A 54 4.71 14.53 -4.20
CA THR A 54 5.95 13.80 -4.48
C THR A 54 6.59 13.25 -3.21
N ALA A 55 5.83 13.14 -2.13
CA ALA A 55 6.32 12.77 -0.82
C ALA A 55 6.47 11.24 -0.68
N TYR A 56 7.34 10.64 -1.48
CA TYR A 56 7.52 9.18 -1.53
C TYR A 56 7.91 8.58 -0.17
N ARG A 57 8.81 9.26 0.55
CA ARG A 57 9.26 8.80 1.86
C ARG A 57 8.14 8.83 2.88
N ALA A 58 7.32 9.88 2.85
CA ALA A 58 6.17 9.99 3.74
C ALA A 58 5.13 8.89 3.45
N VAL A 59 4.96 8.52 2.19
CA VAL A 59 4.10 7.38 1.81
C VAL A 59 4.64 6.09 2.43
N GLY A 60 5.95 5.84 2.32
CA GLY A 60 6.56 4.67 2.93
C GLY A 60 6.38 4.63 4.45
N ASN A 61 6.57 5.77 5.12
CA ASN A 61 6.38 5.87 6.56
C ASN A 61 4.92 5.60 6.96
N ALA A 62 3.97 6.11 6.18
CA ALA A 62 2.55 5.87 6.44
C ALA A 62 2.21 4.38 6.32
N LEU A 63 2.75 3.70 5.30
CA LEU A 63 2.51 2.27 5.09
C LEU A 63 3.07 1.44 6.24
N ASN A 64 4.22 1.81 6.78
CA ASN A 64 4.80 1.11 7.93
C ASN A 64 3.97 1.28 9.19
N LYS A 65 3.13 2.30 9.26
CA LYS A 65 2.25 2.55 10.40
C LYS A 65 0.83 2.02 10.21
N ASN A 66 0.59 1.25 9.13
CA ASN A 66 -0.73 0.72 8.82
C ASN A 66 -1.24 -0.20 9.94
N PRO A 67 -2.32 0.17 10.65
CA PRO A 67 -2.83 -0.64 11.76
C PRO A 67 -3.74 -1.78 11.30
N SER A 68 -4.07 -1.84 10.02
CA SER A 68 -5.11 -2.74 9.49
C SER A 68 -4.57 -3.74 8.47
N ALA A 69 -3.26 -4.01 8.49
CA ALA A 69 -2.70 -5.02 7.58
C ALA A 69 -3.16 -6.41 7.99
N PRO A 70 -3.45 -7.30 7.04
CA PRO A 70 -3.46 -7.11 5.59
C PRO A 70 -4.79 -6.63 5.02
N GLY A 71 -5.74 -6.19 5.85
CA GLY A 71 -7.01 -5.62 5.39
C GLY A 71 -6.79 -4.43 4.47
N VAL A 72 -5.85 -3.54 4.85
CA VAL A 72 -5.27 -2.54 3.94
C VAL A 72 -3.98 -3.15 3.38
N PRO A 73 -3.91 -3.47 2.08
CA PRO A 73 -2.87 -4.35 1.56
C PRO A 73 -1.55 -3.63 1.27
N CYS A 74 -0.87 -3.17 2.32
CA CYS A 74 0.40 -2.46 2.17
C CYS A 74 1.50 -3.34 1.54
N HIS A 75 1.34 -4.66 1.56
CA HIS A 75 2.26 -5.56 0.86
C HIS A 75 2.21 -5.40 -0.66
N ARG A 76 1.16 -4.79 -1.20
CA ARG A 76 1.00 -4.53 -2.64
C ARG A 76 1.65 -3.23 -3.10
N VAL A 77 2.52 -2.64 -2.28
CA VAL A 77 3.30 -1.46 -2.66
C VAL A 77 4.76 -1.85 -2.72
N VAL A 78 5.40 -1.57 -3.84
CA VAL A 78 6.78 -1.99 -4.13
C VAL A 78 7.62 -0.81 -4.61
N GLY A 79 8.94 -1.01 -4.70
CA GLY A 79 9.84 -0.02 -5.27
C GLY A 79 9.60 0.20 -6.76
N SER A 80 10.16 1.27 -7.30
CA SER A 80 9.94 1.66 -8.70
C SER A 80 10.35 0.59 -9.70
N ASP A 81 11.30 -0.26 -9.35
CA ASP A 81 11.81 -1.34 -10.18
C ASP A 81 11.30 -2.73 -9.76
N GLY A 82 10.30 -2.78 -8.88
CA GLY A 82 9.77 -4.03 -8.36
C GLY A 82 10.47 -4.55 -7.12
N SER A 83 11.40 -3.78 -6.55
CA SER A 83 12.09 -4.17 -5.32
C SER A 83 11.11 -4.30 -4.18
N LEU A 84 11.23 -5.39 -3.39
CA LEU A 84 10.43 -5.57 -2.18
C LEU A 84 11.13 -4.83 -1.06
N THR A 85 10.52 -3.75 -0.59
CA THR A 85 11.10 -2.86 0.42
C THR A 85 10.11 -2.57 1.53
N GLY A 86 10.65 -2.28 2.72
CA GLY A 86 9.92 -1.60 3.76
C GLY A 86 8.59 -2.21 4.20
N PHE A 87 8.55 -3.46 4.63
CA PHE A 87 7.32 -4.06 5.14
C PHE A 87 7.47 -4.35 6.64
N ALA A 88 6.51 -3.87 7.44
CA ALA A 88 6.56 -4.02 8.90
C ALA A 88 6.57 -5.49 9.35
N GLY A 89 5.93 -6.39 8.60
CA GLY A 89 5.92 -7.81 8.88
C GLY A 89 7.16 -8.56 8.41
N GLY A 90 8.11 -7.89 7.76
CA GLY A 90 9.31 -8.49 7.20
C GLY A 90 9.17 -8.83 5.72
N LEU A 91 10.30 -8.81 5.00
CA LEU A 91 10.30 -9.02 3.55
C LEU A 91 9.89 -10.44 3.15
N ASP A 92 10.20 -11.43 3.96
CA ASP A 92 9.79 -12.82 3.68
C ASP A 92 8.28 -12.95 3.69
N LYS A 93 7.61 -12.30 4.63
CA LYS A 93 6.16 -12.29 4.69
C LYS A 93 5.55 -11.54 3.50
N LYS A 94 6.15 -10.40 3.12
CA LYS A 94 5.72 -9.65 1.94
C LYS A 94 5.81 -10.50 0.68
N ARG A 95 6.93 -11.18 0.50
CA ARG A 95 7.15 -12.09 -0.63
C ARG A 95 6.11 -13.21 -0.66
N ALA A 96 5.85 -13.82 0.50
CA ALA A 96 4.89 -14.91 0.61
C ALA A 96 3.47 -14.44 0.25
N LEU A 97 3.07 -13.27 0.71
CA LEU A 97 1.76 -12.70 0.40
C LEU A 97 1.60 -12.43 -1.09
N LEU A 98 2.60 -11.81 -1.71
CA LEU A 98 2.57 -11.50 -3.14
C LEU A 98 2.56 -12.77 -3.99
N THR A 99 3.38 -13.76 -3.65
CA THR A 99 3.42 -15.04 -4.35
C THR A 99 2.08 -15.76 -4.24
N ARG A 100 1.46 -15.74 -3.08
CA ARG A 100 0.14 -16.34 -2.87
C ARG A 100 -0.92 -15.68 -3.73
N GLU A 101 -0.76 -14.40 -4.05
CA GLU A 101 -1.67 -13.67 -4.92
C GLU A 101 -1.41 -13.89 -6.42
N GLY A 102 -0.47 -14.77 -6.74
CA GLY A 102 -0.18 -15.14 -8.11
C GLY A 102 0.88 -14.30 -8.82
N LEU A 103 1.61 -13.47 -8.06
CA LEU A 103 2.65 -12.62 -8.63
C LEU A 103 3.99 -13.34 -8.71
N ALA A 104 4.76 -13.06 -9.76
CA ALA A 104 6.03 -13.73 -10.02
C ALA A 104 7.21 -12.84 -9.61
N LEU A 105 8.22 -13.46 -9.01
CA LEU A 105 9.50 -12.83 -8.71
C LEU A 105 10.51 -13.21 -9.78
N ARG A 106 11.38 -12.27 -10.14
CA ARG A 106 12.51 -12.51 -11.01
C ARG A 106 13.66 -13.16 -10.22
N ASN A 107 14.67 -13.67 -10.93
CA ASN A 107 15.83 -14.29 -10.32
C ASN A 107 16.59 -13.38 -9.35
N ASN A 108 16.52 -12.07 -9.57
CA ASN A 108 17.15 -11.07 -8.70
C ASN A 108 16.31 -10.74 -7.45
N GLY A 109 15.19 -11.41 -7.23
CA GLY A 109 14.30 -11.18 -6.08
C GLY A 109 13.33 -10.02 -6.25
N LYS A 110 13.38 -9.31 -7.37
CA LYS A 110 12.45 -8.22 -7.67
C LYS A 110 11.16 -8.77 -8.29
N LEU A 111 10.05 -8.09 -8.03
CA LEU A 111 8.78 -8.45 -8.64
C LEU A 111 8.79 -8.14 -10.13
N ASP A 112 8.25 -9.05 -10.93
CA ASP A 112 8.03 -8.78 -12.34
C ASP A 112 6.82 -7.86 -12.50
N LEU A 113 7.05 -6.64 -12.99
CA LEU A 113 6.00 -5.63 -13.11
C LEU A 113 5.26 -5.65 -14.45
N THR A 114 5.60 -6.58 -15.35
CA THR A 114 5.10 -6.56 -16.73
C THR A 114 3.60 -6.41 -16.81
N ASP A 115 2.83 -7.23 -16.08
CA ASP A 115 1.37 -7.16 -16.07
C ASP A 115 0.82 -6.96 -14.66
N ALA A 116 1.66 -6.54 -13.72
CA ALA A 116 1.29 -6.49 -12.32
C ALA A 116 0.84 -5.12 -11.83
N LEU A 117 1.14 -4.05 -12.58
CA LEU A 117 0.84 -2.70 -12.12
C LEU A 117 -0.64 -2.36 -12.21
N HIS A 118 -1.16 -1.80 -11.12
CA HIS A 118 -2.51 -1.24 -11.06
C HIS A 118 -2.44 0.26 -11.31
N ALA A 119 -3.37 0.78 -12.09
CA ALA A 119 -3.54 2.22 -12.30
C ALA A 119 -4.72 2.71 -11.45
N PHE A 120 -4.44 3.72 -10.63
CA PHE A 120 -5.49 4.35 -9.85
C PHE A 120 -6.42 5.20 -10.69
#